data_c800bc57ade89337c128e89d0afbc572
#
_entry.id   c800bc57ade89337c128e89d0afbc572
#
_cell.length_a   1.000
_cell.length_b   1.000
_cell.length_c   1.000
_cell.angle_alpha   90.00
_cell.angle_beta   90.00
_cell.angle_gamma   90.00
#
_symmetry.space_group_name_H-M   'P 1'
#
loop_
_entity.id
_entity.type
_entity.pdbx_description
1 polymer ?
#
loop_
_entity_poly.entity_id
_entity_poly.type
_entity_poly.pdbx_seq_one_letter_code
_entity_poly.pdbx_strand_id
1 'polypeptide(L)'
;MALTRWVAVAVALALGTCAVAQDKNKLPDAVATALEKAGELEVYSLAGEAGDKDGWHGVKVLGKTTVTKDDATKLASAVAKGVTEGDKGARCFIPRRGVRAVYDGKTYDLVICFECGWVYVYVDKSDKPTRLMISETPHKFFDKILTDAKVPLAKE
;
A
#
# COMPACT_ATOMS: atom_id res chain seq x y z
N MET A 1 49.83 18.36 -57.91
CA MET A 1 48.95 19.09 -57.01
C MET A 1 47.70 18.26 -56.82
N ALA A 2 47.61 17.49 -55.70
CA ALA A 2 46.47 16.63 -55.39
C ALA A 2 45.81 17.15 -54.12
N LEU A 3 44.55 17.66 -54.21
CA LEU A 3 43.75 18.11 -53.08
C LEU A 3 43.01 16.91 -52.48
N THR A 4 43.40 16.55 -51.27
CA THR A 4 42.74 15.52 -50.48
C THR A 4 41.54 16.16 -49.74
N ARG A 5 40.32 15.78 -50.11
CA ARG A 5 39.08 16.23 -49.42
C ARG A 5 38.83 15.30 -48.22
N TRP A 6 38.88 15.84 -47.02
CA TRP A 6 38.45 15.19 -45.78
C TRP A 6 36.93 15.30 -45.67
N VAL A 7 36.25 14.14 -45.63
CA VAL A 7 34.83 14.10 -45.32
C VAL A 7 34.69 13.79 -43.84
N ALA A 8 34.24 14.76 -43.08
CA ALA A 8 33.91 14.57 -41.66
C ALA A 8 32.51 13.97 -41.56
N VAL A 9 32.44 12.70 -41.09
CA VAL A 9 31.18 12.05 -40.77
C VAL A 9 30.83 12.38 -39.31
N ALA A 10 29.82 13.21 -39.13
CA ALA A 10 29.25 13.51 -37.81
C ALA A 10 28.27 12.39 -37.44
N VAL A 11 28.66 11.54 -36.49
CA VAL A 11 27.76 10.54 -35.88
C VAL A 11 26.99 11.23 -34.76
N ALA A 12 25.72 11.53 -35.01
CA ALA A 12 24.79 12.02 -33.99
C ALA A 12 24.32 10.83 -33.12
N LEU A 13 24.87 10.71 -31.90
CA LEU A 13 24.33 9.81 -30.89
C LEU A 13 23.02 10.40 -30.34
N ALA A 14 21.90 9.87 -30.80
CA ALA A 14 20.61 10.09 -30.18
C ALA A 14 20.55 9.32 -28.85
N LEU A 15 20.84 9.99 -27.73
CA LEU A 15 20.56 9.49 -26.38
C LEU A 15 19.04 9.49 -26.18
N GLY A 16 18.39 8.39 -26.50
CA GLY A 16 17.01 8.16 -26.14
C GLY A 16 16.91 8.06 -24.61
N THR A 17 16.49 9.14 -23.96
CA THR A 17 16.06 9.11 -22.57
C THR A 17 14.76 8.31 -22.51
N CYS A 18 14.84 7.02 -22.18
CA CYS A 18 13.68 6.27 -21.70
C CYS A 18 13.21 6.97 -20.42
N ALA A 19 12.21 7.82 -20.52
CA ALA A 19 11.44 8.27 -19.37
C ALA A 19 10.73 7.02 -18.83
N VAL A 20 11.30 6.41 -17.79
CA VAL A 20 10.60 5.44 -16.97
C VAL A 20 9.46 6.22 -16.35
N ALA A 21 8.24 6.03 -16.86
CA ALA A 21 7.03 6.48 -16.18
C ALA A 21 7.05 5.80 -14.80
N GLN A 22 7.44 6.55 -13.77
CA GLN A 22 7.26 6.11 -12.40
C GLN A 22 5.76 5.92 -12.22
N ASP A 23 5.34 4.68 -12.09
CA ASP A 23 4.01 4.32 -11.58
C ASP A 23 3.90 4.92 -10.17
N LYS A 24 3.36 6.14 -10.10
CA LYS A 24 3.44 7.01 -8.93
C LYS A 24 2.66 6.48 -7.73
N ASN A 25 1.90 5.42 -7.92
CA ASN A 25 1.06 4.84 -6.88
C ASN A 25 1.01 3.31 -7.00
N LYS A 26 2.06 2.66 -6.51
CA LYS A 26 2.20 1.20 -6.48
C LYS A 26 2.72 0.77 -5.11
N LEU A 27 2.24 -0.34 -4.59
CA LEU A 27 2.84 -0.95 -3.40
C LEU A 27 4.32 -1.25 -3.67
N PRO A 28 5.23 -0.96 -2.72
CA PRO A 28 6.61 -1.44 -2.79
C PRO A 28 6.63 -2.96 -3.00
N ASP A 29 7.52 -3.46 -3.85
CA ASP A 29 7.54 -4.88 -4.23
C ASP A 29 7.65 -5.83 -3.03
N ALA A 30 8.40 -5.44 -1.99
CA ALA A 30 8.50 -6.21 -0.75
C ALA A 30 7.15 -6.31 -0.01
N VAL A 31 6.36 -5.23 -0.01
CA VAL A 31 5.04 -5.19 0.63
C VAL A 31 4.04 -6.04 -0.15
N ALA A 32 4.01 -5.90 -1.47
CA ALA A 32 3.16 -6.70 -2.34
C ALA A 32 3.47 -8.20 -2.17
N THR A 33 4.75 -8.57 -2.20
CA THR A 33 5.21 -9.95 -1.98
C THR A 33 4.79 -10.47 -0.60
N ALA A 34 4.92 -9.66 0.45
CA ALA A 34 4.53 -10.05 1.80
C ALA A 34 3.03 -10.31 1.90
N LEU A 35 2.19 -9.42 1.36
CA LEU A 35 0.74 -9.61 1.35
C LEU A 35 0.32 -10.87 0.59
N GLU A 36 0.98 -11.18 -0.52
CA GLU A 36 0.65 -12.36 -1.34
C GLU A 36 1.14 -13.69 -0.73
N LYS A 37 2.31 -13.67 -0.05
CA LYS A 37 3.00 -14.89 0.38
C LYS A 37 2.95 -15.17 1.88
N ALA A 38 2.41 -14.28 2.70
CA ALA A 38 2.35 -14.45 4.15
C ALA A 38 1.51 -15.68 4.59
N GLY A 39 0.64 -16.20 3.71
CA GLY A 39 -0.22 -17.34 4.02
C GLY A 39 -1.42 -16.98 4.91
N GLU A 40 -1.24 -16.04 5.81
CA GLU A 40 -2.30 -15.45 6.64
C GLU A 40 -2.08 -13.95 6.79
N LEU A 41 -3.16 -13.20 6.93
CA LEU A 41 -3.15 -11.76 7.15
C LEU A 41 -4.03 -11.43 8.36
N GLU A 42 -3.53 -10.60 9.29
CA GLU A 42 -4.36 -10.01 10.34
C GLU A 42 -5.07 -8.78 9.80
N VAL A 43 -6.37 -8.70 9.99
CA VAL A 43 -7.22 -7.58 9.56
C VAL A 43 -7.74 -6.85 10.79
N TYR A 44 -7.54 -5.55 10.85
CA TYR A 44 -7.84 -4.70 11.99
C TYR A 44 -9.03 -3.79 11.74
N SER A 45 -9.88 -3.64 12.74
CA SER A 45 -10.82 -2.54 12.89
C SER A 45 -10.23 -1.52 13.86
N LEU A 46 -10.15 -0.26 13.43
CA LEU A 46 -9.52 0.84 14.16
C LEU A 46 -10.56 1.92 14.47
N ALA A 47 -10.38 2.65 15.58
CA ALA A 47 -11.33 3.68 15.99
C ALA A 47 -11.31 4.96 15.14
N GLY A 48 -10.29 5.13 14.32
CA GLY A 48 -10.13 6.33 13.48
C GLY A 48 -9.40 7.48 14.14
N GLU A 49 -9.51 7.64 15.42
CA GLU A 49 -8.86 8.74 16.15
C GLU A 49 -7.40 8.38 16.45
N ALA A 50 -6.49 9.30 16.10
CA ALA A 50 -5.09 9.20 16.45
C ALA A 50 -4.85 9.69 17.89
N GLY A 51 -3.75 9.23 18.51
CA GLY A 51 -3.32 9.70 19.85
C GLY A 51 -3.42 8.67 20.95
N ASP A 52 -3.81 7.45 20.63
CA ASP A 52 -3.72 6.32 21.56
C ASP A 52 -2.26 5.82 21.61
N LYS A 53 -1.56 6.13 22.71
CA LYS A 53 -0.14 5.78 22.88
C LYS A 53 0.10 4.27 22.90
N ASP A 54 -0.89 3.50 23.33
CA ASP A 54 -0.85 2.05 23.42
C ASP A 54 -1.52 1.38 22.17
N GLY A 55 -2.03 2.22 21.26
CA GLY A 55 -2.71 1.79 20.06
C GLY A 55 -1.77 1.29 18.96
N TRP A 56 -2.36 0.59 18.01
CA TRP A 56 -1.64 0.12 16.84
C TRP A 56 -1.34 1.30 15.89
N HIS A 57 -0.07 1.64 15.76
CA HIS A 57 0.39 2.87 15.08
C HIS A 57 -0.29 4.15 15.59
N GLY A 58 -0.52 4.23 16.90
CA GLY A 58 -1.14 5.39 17.53
C GLY A 58 -2.66 5.46 17.41
N VAL A 59 -3.32 4.38 16.96
CA VAL A 59 -4.77 4.31 16.80
C VAL A 59 -5.33 3.14 17.62
N LYS A 60 -6.40 3.40 18.36
CA LYS A 60 -7.08 2.38 19.18
C LYS A 60 -7.63 1.26 18.30
N VAL A 61 -7.30 0.01 18.64
CA VAL A 61 -7.85 -1.19 18.01
C VAL A 61 -9.21 -1.52 18.63
N LEU A 62 -10.25 -1.62 17.80
CA LEU A 62 -11.58 -2.05 18.20
C LEU A 62 -11.70 -3.59 18.19
N GLY A 63 -10.92 -4.23 17.35
CA GLY A 63 -10.81 -5.67 17.23
C GLY A 63 -10.03 -6.07 15.98
N LYS A 64 -9.74 -7.36 15.88
CA LYS A 64 -9.04 -7.92 14.72
C LYS A 64 -9.49 -9.36 14.45
N THR A 65 -9.22 -9.81 13.24
CA THR A 65 -9.38 -11.20 12.82
C THR A 65 -8.22 -11.61 11.91
N THR A 66 -8.09 -12.90 11.67
CA THR A 66 -7.09 -13.44 10.74
C THR A 66 -7.80 -14.06 9.54
N VAL A 67 -7.33 -13.78 8.35
CA VAL A 67 -7.74 -14.44 7.11
C VAL A 67 -6.60 -15.27 6.55
N THR A 68 -6.94 -16.39 5.93
CA THR A 68 -5.96 -17.35 5.40
C THR A 68 -6.33 -17.77 3.98
N LYS A 69 -5.39 -18.39 3.28
CA LYS A 69 -5.59 -19.00 1.95
C LYS A 69 -6.23 -18.03 0.95
N ASP A 70 -7.36 -18.43 0.37
CA ASP A 70 -8.04 -17.70 -0.71
C ASP A 70 -8.48 -16.29 -0.29
N ASP A 71 -8.93 -16.11 0.94
CA ASP A 71 -9.36 -14.79 1.42
C ASP A 71 -8.17 -13.86 1.66
N ALA A 72 -7.02 -14.38 2.11
CA ALA A 72 -5.78 -13.61 2.18
C ALA A 72 -5.31 -13.17 0.78
N THR A 73 -5.35 -14.08 -0.20
CA THR A 73 -5.00 -13.78 -1.60
C THR A 73 -5.93 -12.73 -2.21
N LYS A 74 -7.24 -12.86 -1.99
CA LYS A 74 -8.23 -11.87 -2.46
C LYS A 74 -8.00 -10.51 -1.82
N LEU A 75 -7.71 -10.48 -0.51
CA LEU A 75 -7.43 -9.24 0.22
C LEU A 75 -6.17 -8.56 -0.30
N ALA A 76 -5.07 -9.32 -0.46
CA ALA A 76 -3.83 -8.81 -1.04
C ALA A 76 -4.06 -8.19 -2.43
N SER A 77 -4.78 -8.90 -3.30
CA SER A 77 -5.12 -8.43 -4.64
C SER A 77 -6.00 -7.19 -4.62
N ALA A 78 -6.99 -7.13 -3.71
CA ALA A 78 -7.87 -5.98 -3.56
C ALA A 78 -7.09 -4.74 -3.09
N VAL A 79 -6.18 -4.90 -2.12
CA VAL A 79 -5.32 -3.81 -1.63
C VAL A 79 -4.39 -3.31 -2.73
N ALA A 80 -3.70 -4.20 -3.45
CA ALA A 80 -2.82 -3.83 -4.55
C ALA A 80 -3.58 -3.07 -5.65
N LYS A 81 -4.77 -3.54 -6.02
CA LYS A 81 -5.66 -2.86 -6.95
C LYS A 81 -6.08 -1.49 -6.43
N GLY A 82 -6.54 -1.41 -5.18
CA GLY A 82 -6.94 -0.15 -4.55
C GLY A 82 -5.83 0.90 -4.55
N VAL A 83 -4.58 0.50 -4.29
CA VAL A 83 -3.42 1.40 -4.37
C VAL A 83 -3.18 1.85 -5.81
N THR A 84 -3.21 0.95 -6.78
CA THR A 84 -3.03 1.30 -8.21
C THR A 84 -4.10 2.28 -8.71
N GLU A 85 -5.32 2.15 -8.22
CA GLU A 85 -6.47 3.01 -8.57
C GLU A 85 -6.53 4.32 -7.77
N GLY A 86 -5.77 4.43 -6.68
CA GLY A 86 -5.76 5.62 -5.83
C GLY A 86 -5.18 6.83 -6.55
N ASP A 87 -6.01 7.86 -6.73
CA ASP A 87 -5.66 9.08 -7.47
C ASP A 87 -5.84 10.37 -6.65
N LYS A 88 -6.53 10.28 -5.51
CA LYS A 88 -6.87 11.43 -4.66
C LYS A 88 -6.67 11.11 -3.19
N GLY A 89 -6.08 12.05 -2.47
CA GLY A 89 -5.95 12.00 -1.03
C GLY A 89 -6.42 13.30 -0.37
N ALA A 90 -7.24 13.21 0.67
CA ALA A 90 -7.66 14.34 1.47
C ALA A 90 -6.55 14.79 2.44
N ARG A 91 -6.72 15.94 3.10
CA ARG A 91 -5.75 16.45 4.09
C ARG A 91 -5.87 15.78 5.47
N CYS A 92 -6.87 14.94 5.68
CA CYS A 92 -7.06 14.19 6.92
C CYS A 92 -6.39 12.81 6.85
N PHE A 93 -6.23 12.17 8.01
CA PHE A 93 -5.91 10.76 8.11
C PHE A 93 -6.63 10.20 9.34
N ILE A 94 -7.76 9.55 9.13
CA ILE A 94 -8.64 8.97 10.16
C ILE A 94 -8.79 7.47 9.84
N PRO A 95 -7.76 6.65 10.16
CA PRO A 95 -7.74 5.26 9.70
C PRO A 95 -8.71 4.40 10.50
N ARG A 96 -9.58 3.69 9.78
CA ARG A 96 -10.56 2.76 10.38
C ARG A 96 -10.29 1.29 10.04
N ARG A 97 -9.34 1.03 9.16
CA ARG A 97 -8.98 -0.32 8.73
C ARG A 97 -7.46 -0.50 8.73
N GLY A 98 -7.03 -1.73 8.88
CA GLY A 98 -5.63 -2.06 8.74
C GLY A 98 -5.43 -3.53 8.38
N VAL A 99 -4.25 -3.83 7.85
CA VAL A 99 -3.83 -5.21 7.58
C VAL A 99 -2.36 -5.37 7.94
N ARG A 100 -2.04 -6.49 8.56
CA ARG A 100 -0.66 -6.92 8.85
C ARG A 100 -0.35 -8.20 8.11
N ALA A 101 0.80 -8.20 7.48
CA ALA A 101 1.46 -9.40 6.97
C ALA A 101 2.77 -9.62 7.71
N VAL A 102 3.09 -10.88 8.01
CA VAL A 102 4.42 -11.28 8.49
C VAL A 102 5.01 -12.21 7.44
N TYR A 103 6.12 -11.80 6.85
CA TYR A 103 6.78 -12.56 5.80
C TYR A 103 8.29 -12.40 5.88
N ASP A 104 9.02 -13.50 5.76
CA ASP A 104 10.49 -13.55 5.80
C ASP A 104 11.08 -12.81 7.02
N GLY A 105 10.49 -13.06 8.21
CA GLY A 105 10.91 -12.47 9.49
C GLY A 105 10.62 -10.97 9.63
N LYS A 106 9.93 -10.35 8.68
CA LYS A 106 9.55 -8.93 8.70
C LYS A 106 8.05 -8.76 8.87
N THR A 107 7.68 -7.67 9.51
CA THR A 107 6.29 -7.25 9.66
C THR A 107 5.99 -6.09 8.72
N TYR A 108 4.87 -6.17 8.03
CA TYR A 108 4.36 -5.15 7.12
C TYR A 108 2.97 -4.76 7.56
N ASP A 109 2.83 -3.52 8.02
CA ASP A 109 1.57 -2.97 8.52
C ASP A 109 1.05 -1.89 7.58
N LEU A 110 -0.17 -2.06 7.12
CA LEU A 110 -0.88 -1.09 6.30
C LEU A 110 -2.02 -0.49 7.13
N VAL A 111 -1.92 0.78 7.45
CA VAL A 111 -2.93 1.56 8.18
C VAL A 111 -3.71 2.38 7.16
N ILE A 112 -5.04 2.17 7.07
CA ILE A 112 -5.83 2.59 5.93
C ILE A 112 -6.95 3.55 6.35
N CYS A 113 -7.02 4.70 5.68
CA CYS A 113 -8.16 5.61 5.68
C CYS A 113 -8.77 5.64 4.28
N PHE A 114 -9.84 4.90 4.05
CA PHE A 114 -10.53 4.89 2.74
C PHE A 114 -11.16 6.24 2.42
N GLU A 115 -11.87 6.85 3.38
CA GLU A 115 -12.47 8.18 3.23
C GLU A 115 -11.43 9.28 2.91
N CYS A 116 -10.24 9.13 3.45
CA CYS A 116 -9.14 10.07 3.19
C CYS A 116 -8.36 9.73 1.91
N GLY A 117 -8.54 8.52 1.35
CA GLY A 117 -7.79 8.03 0.20
C GLY A 117 -6.32 7.74 0.49
N TRP A 118 -5.95 7.38 1.73
CA TRP A 118 -4.57 7.13 2.12
C TRP A 118 -4.36 5.76 2.75
N VAL A 119 -3.21 5.16 2.43
CA VAL A 119 -2.62 4.04 3.15
C VAL A 119 -1.20 4.38 3.59
N TYR A 120 -0.91 4.17 4.86
CA TYR A 120 0.40 4.32 5.46
C TYR A 120 0.99 2.95 5.70
N VAL A 121 2.13 2.68 5.07
CA VAL A 121 2.82 1.40 5.12
C VAL A 121 4.01 1.50 6.05
N TYR A 122 4.00 0.72 7.10
CA TYR A 122 5.10 0.58 8.07
C TYR A 122 5.79 -0.77 7.84
N VAL A 123 7.11 -0.79 7.98
CA VAL A 123 7.91 -2.02 7.91
C VAL A 123 8.64 -2.18 9.23
N ASP A 124 8.45 -3.33 9.88
CA ASP A 124 8.98 -3.64 11.19
C ASP A 124 8.60 -2.57 12.24
N LYS A 125 9.57 -2.09 13.00
CA LYS A 125 9.38 -1.05 14.04
C LYS A 125 9.62 0.37 13.55
N SER A 126 9.61 0.59 12.22
CA SER A 126 9.79 1.93 11.67
C SER A 126 8.64 2.85 12.11
N ASP A 127 8.99 4.04 12.59
CA ASP A 127 8.05 5.11 12.90
C ASP A 127 7.72 6.01 11.68
N LYS A 128 8.40 5.75 10.55
CA LYS A 128 8.26 6.53 9.31
C LYS A 128 7.56 5.69 8.25
N PRO A 129 6.27 5.92 7.99
CA PRO A 129 5.56 5.18 6.97
C PRO A 129 5.88 5.67 5.56
N THR A 130 5.82 4.75 4.60
CA THR A 130 5.60 5.10 3.20
C THR A 130 4.13 5.45 3.01
N ARG A 131 3.83 6.59 2.41
CA ARG A 131 2.46 7.07 2.17
C ARG A 131 2.09 6.83 0.71
N LEU A 132 0.97 6.15 0.50
CA LEU A 132 0.42 5.86 -0.82
C LEU A 132 -1.05 6.25 -0.85
N MET A 133 -1.56 6.56 -2.02
CA MET A 133 -2.99 6.74 -2.22
C MET A 133 -3.68 5.37 -2.35
N ILE A 134 -4.95 5.30 -1.97
CA ILE A 134 -5.77 4.11 -2.10
C ILE A 134 -7.21 4.50 -2.47
N SER A 135 -7.82 3.77 -3.40
CA SER A 135 -9.23 3.91 -3.74
C SER A 135 -10.11 3.19 -2.70
N GLU A 136 -11.41 3.40 -2.79
CA GLU A 136 -12.40 2.69 -1.96
C GLU A 136 -12.63 1.22 -2.40
N THR A 137 -12.04 0.78 -3.50
CA THR A 137 -12.26 -0.57 -4.05
C THR A 137 -12.16 -1.69 -3.00
N PRO A 138 -11.15 -1.74 -2.10
CA PRO A 138 -11.07 -2.81 -1.10
C PRO A 138 -11.96 -2.60 0.13
N HIS A 139 -12.57 -1.44 0.35
CA HIS A 139 -13.27 -1.08 1.59
C HIS A 139 -14.34 -2.11 1.98
N LYS A 140 -15.27 -2.38 1.08
CA LYS A 140 -16.37 -3.35 1.32
C LYS A 140 -15.87 -4.76 1.64
N PHE A 141 -14.72 -5.14 1.12
CA PHE A 141 -14.15 -6.44 1.40
C PHE A 141 -13.55 -6.52 2.81
N PHE A 142 -12.88 -5.45 3.27
CA PHE A 142 -12.47 -5.32 4.66
C PHE A 142 -13.66 -5.41 5.61
N ASP A 143 -14.71 -4.67 5.34
CA ASP A 143 -15.91 -4.65 6.17
C ASP A 143 -16.58 -6.01 6.24
N LYS A 144 -16.67 -6.71 5.11
CA LYS A 144 -17.19 -8.07 5.06
C LYS A 144 -16.37 -9.02 5.94
N ILE A 145 -15.04 -9.02 5.82
CA ILE A 145 -14.15 -9.87 6.62
C ILE A 145 -14.36 -9.60 8.12
N LEU A 146 -14.37 -8.35 8.54
CA LEU A 146 -14.54 -7.97 9.94
C LEU A 146 -15.94 -8.33 10.47
N THR A 147 -16.97 -8.05 9.68
CA THR A 147 -18.37 -8.35 10.05
C THR A 147 -18.61 -9.85 10.17
N ASP A 148 -18.14 -10.65 9.21
CA ASP A 148 -18.26 -12.11 9.25
C ASP A 148 -17.57 -12.69 10.50
N ALA A 149 -16.46 -12.08 10.93
CA ALA A 149 -15.76 -12.43 12.15
C ALA A 149 -16.35 -11.80 13.43
N LYS A 150 -17.49 -11.07 13.33
CA LYS A 150 -18.14 -10.35 14.45
C LYS A 150 -17.23 -9.32 15.11
N VAL A 151 -16.27 -8.76 14.39
CA VAL A 151 -15.43 -7.67 14.85
C VAL A 151 -16.20 -6.35 14.69
N PRO A 152 -16.28 -5.51 15.74
CA PRO A 152 -17.01 -4.24 15.65
C PRO A 152 -16.32 -3.30 14.67
N LEU A 153 -17.11 -2.64 13.80
CA LEU A 153 -16.62 -1.59 12.91
C LEU A 153 -16.63 -0.24 13.63
N ALA A 154 -15.70 0.64 13.26
CA ALA A 154 -15.75 2.03 13.68
C ALA A 154 -17.03 2.68 13.12
N LYS A 155 -17.62 3.60 13.88
CA LYS A 155 -18.71 4.45 13.42
C LYS A 155 -18.16 5.46 12.42
N GLU A 156 -18.85 5.62 11.31
CA GLU A 156 -18.58 6.69 10.34
C GLU A 156 -19.07 8.03 10.85
#